data_38fffd3968b5fa6268ed28f23d7596af
#
_entry.id   38fffd3968b5fa6268ed28f23d7596af
#
_cell.length_a   1.000
_cell.length_b   1.000
_cell.length_c   1.000
_cell.angle_alpha   90.00
_cell.angle_beta   90.00
_cell.angle_gamma   90.00
#
_symmetry.space_group_name_H-M   'P 1'
#
loop_
_entity.id
_entity.type
_entity.pdbx_description
1 polymer ?
#
loop_
_entity_poly.entity_id
_entity_poly.type
_entity_poly.pdbx_seq_one_letter_code
_entity_poly.pdbx_strand_id
1 'polypeptide(L)'
;MTRNYTFNAILVIISVIIGFQSCEKEFATVTASGIVDTTTVNFKNTYSKFIIRTKNQKLNPVQSNNMPVGLIGKFNNQEFGSYNAEFLSQLRPSQFNPTFAENLDSLTIDKVILSIPYFSRNIETLETEEIVYELDSVFGNKDSSSDYKSINLNVFESNYFIRDYDPNADEPNVNQKYYSNKSNGVNPINQSELEKKLLLEVNNFSPDPSEIQLFYEDTDSIIERLSPRMYFEFEDLDYWRTKIIEKQGSSELSNSNNFNDYFRGLYLNVSEDNSDGSLTIFDPNQANITIYYNVKDIDDETSESITTNKTYTLSFSGNRINFFNNALSLPVINDESIHISGTEGSIGILELFDEELTQHPNDDTMDDVSVDVEELMTKDILINEANIIIQKTGSNAFEPHRVFIYDLENNAVLSDYNLDVSASNNPRTSITNHLSTLITDTINGEIRHFYKFRITNHIKNIIKKDAKNVKIGLTVSAGKKTKATLVKP
;
A
#
# COMPACT_ATOMS: atom_id res chain seq x y z
N MET A 1 7.11 -29.68 58.89
CA MET A 1 5.92 -29.32 58.13
C MET A 1 6.20 -28.80 56.70
N THR A 2 7.39 -28.82 56.22
CA THR A 2 7.78 -28.25 54.90
C THR A 2 7.77 -29.24 53.73
N ARG A 3 7.63 -30.56 54.01
CA ARG A 3 7.71 -31.60 52.96
C ARG A 3 6.41 -31.83 52.18
N ASN A 4 5.27 -31.39 52.69
CA ASN A 4 3.98 -31.57 52.01
C ASN A 4 3.65 -30.44 51.02
N TYR A 5 4.22 -29.24 51.17
CA TYR A 5 3.99 -28.11 50.26
C TYR A 5 4.73 -28.31 48.94
N THR A 6 5.93 -28.87 48.95
CA THR A 6 6.68 -29.16 47.72
C THR A 6 6.02 -30.25 46.88
N PHE A 7 5.48 -31.28 47.53
CA PHE A 7 4.76 -32.35 46.83
C PHE A 7 3.46 -31.85 46.19
N ASN A 8 2.68 -31.03 46.88
CA ASN A 8 1.47 -30.42 46.33
C ASN A 8 1.77 -29.39 45.23
N ALA A 9 2.86 -28.63 45.34
CA ALA A 9 3.29 -27.71 44.30
C ALA A 9 3.72 -28.45 43.01
N ILE A 10 4.42 -29.56 43.13
CA ILE A 10 4.81 -30.40 41.99
C ILE A 10 3.58 -31.02 41.35
N LEU A 11 2.59 -31.44 42.13
CA LEU A 11 1.36 -32.04 41.61
C LEU A 11 0.48 -31.03 40.88
N VAL A 12 0.44 -29.77 41.32
CA VAL A 12 -0.23 -28.66 40.61
C VAL A 12 0.50 -28.32 39.32
N ILE A 13 1.84 -28.28 39.33
CA ILE A 13 2.62 -28.01 38.10
C ILE A 13 2.43 -29.13 37.07
N ILE A 14 2.42 -30.40 37.50
CA ILE A 14 2.15 -31.55 36.62
C ILE A 14 0.71 -31.47 36.04
N SER A 15 -0.29 -31.09 36.86
CA SER A 15 -1.66 -30.92 36.41
C SER A 15 -1.82 -29.77 35.37
N VAL A 16 -1.07 -28.68 35.53
CA VAL A 16 -1.03 -27.58 34.60
C VAL A 16 -0.36 -28.00 33.29
N ILE A 17 0.75 -28.74 33.33
CA ILE A 17 1.45 -29.23 32.13
C ILE A 17 0.57 -30.24 31.37
N ILE A 18 -0.20 -31.07 32.01
CA ILE A 18 -1.15 -32.01 31.38
C ILE A 18 -2.35 -31.25 30.79
N GLY A 19 -2.74 -30.12 31.38
CA GLY A 19 -3.85 -29.28 30.89
C GLY A 19 -3.49 -28.49 29.62
N PHE A 20 -2.21 -28.27 29.31
CA PHE A 20 -1.75 -27.62 28.08
C PHE A 20 -1.36 -28.59 26.94
N GLN A 21 -1.52 -29.89 27.15
CA GLN A 21 -1.60 -30.84 26.03
C GLN A 21 -3.00 -30.73 25.39
N SER A 22 -3.44 -29.51 25.06
CA SER A 22 -4.48 -29.30 24.06
C SER A 22 -3.87 -29.79 22.77
N CYS A 23 -4.22 -30.98 22.35
CA CYS A 23 -4.02 -31.42 20.99
C CYS A 23 -4.35 -30.27 20.04
N GLU A 24 -3.37 -29.74 19.33
CA GLU A 24 -3.59 -29.35 17.96
C GLU A 24 -4.09 -30.62 17.25
N LYS A 25 -5.37 -30.87 17.33
CA LYS A 25 -6.02 -31.62 16.26
C LYS A 25 -5.82 -30.73 15.06
N GLU A 26 -4.83 -31.04 14.23
CA GLU A 26 -5.03 -30.85 12.80
C GLU A 26 -6.51 -31.11 12.59
N PHE A 27 -7.22 -30.17 12.01
CA PHE A 27 -8.50 -30.47 11.38
C PHE A 27 -8.15 -31.48 10.29
N ALA A 28 -7.98 -32.74 10.72
CA ALA A 28 -8.06 -33.84 9.81
C ALA A 28 -9.32 -33.55 9.02
N THR A 29 -9.18 -33.36 7.73
CA THR A 29 -10.27 -33.36 6.79
C THR A 29 -11.21 -34.45 7.28
N VAL A 30 -12.34 -34.07 7.88
CA VAL A 30 -13.41 -34.99 8.20
C VAL A 30 -13.84 -35.46 6.83
N THR A 31 -13.25 -36.55 6.40
CA THR A 31 -13.73 -37.25 5.24
C THR A 31 -15.16 -37.62 5.59
N ALA A 32 -16.11 -37.21 4.78
CA ALA A 32 -17.53 -37.51 4.98
C ALA A 32 -17.80 -39.00 5.29
N SER A 33 -16.84 -39.88 4.99
CA SER A 33 -16.82 -41.29 5.33
C SER A 33 -16.91 -41.64 6.83
N GLY A 34 -16.63 -40.71 7.74
CA GLY A 34 -16.73 -40.92 9.20
C GLY A 34 -18.06 -40.49 9.83
N ILE A 35 -18.87 -39.73 9.11
CA ILE A 35 -20.13 -39.15 9.63
C ILE A 35 -21.38 -39.69 8.90
N VAL A 36 -21.24 -40.15 7.68
CA VAL A 36 -22.31 -40.67 6.86
C VAL A 36 -22.12 -42.19 6.66
N ASP A 37 -23.12 -42.95 6.95
CA ASP A 37 -23.14 -44.37 6.62
C ASP A 37 -22.99 -44.55 5.09
N THR A 38 -21.75 -44.87 4.67
CA THR A 38 -21.35 -44.98 3.27
C THR A 38 -22.06 -46.14 2.54
N THR A 39 -22.87 -46.93 3.25
CA THR A 39 -23.65 -48.00 2.64
C THR A 39 -24.96 -47.50 2.03
N THR A 40 -25.42 -46.31 2.37
CA THR A 40 -26.72 -45.74 1.91
C THR A 40 -26.57 -44.50 1.03
N VAL A 41 -25.41 -43.84 0.97
CA VAL A 41 -25.21 -42.64 0.14
C VAL A 41 -23.89 -42.72 -0.62
N ASN A 42 -23.93 -43.00 -1.89
CA ASN A 42 -22.77 -43.03 -2.79
C ASN A 42 -22.31 -41.62 -3.13
N PHE A 43 -21.66 -40.88 -2.20
CA PHE A 43 -20.93 -39.68 -2.54
C PHE A 43 -19.57 -40.04 -3.14
N LYS A 44 -19.47 -39.85 -4.43
CA LYS A 44 -18.18 -39.98 -5.14
C LYS A 44 -17.51 -38.61 -5.16
N ASN A 45 -16.41 -38.45 -4.45
CA ASN A 45 -15.58 -37.28 -4.59
C ASN A 45 -14.85 -37.34 -5.94
N THR A 46 -15.13 -36.39 -6.80
CA THR A 46 -14.48 -36.23 -8.10
C THR A 46 -13.81 -34.86 -8.18
N TYR A 47 -12.67 -34.82 -8.88
CA TYR A 47 -12.00 -33.56 -9.22
C TYR A 47 -12.25 -33.28 -10.70
N SER A 48 -12.74 -32.08 -11.00
CA SER A 48 -12.86 -31.59 -12.37
C SER A 48 -11.97 -30.37 -12.53
N LYS A 49 -11.38 -30.23 -13.70
CA LYS A 49 -10.58 -29.07 -14.11
C LYS A 49 -11.28 -28.43 -15.29
N PHE A 50 -11.40 -27.11 -15.23
CA PHE A 50 -12.01 -26.31 -16.29
C PHE A 50 -10.96 -25.39 -16.89
N ILE A 51 -11.15 -25.03 -18.14
CA ILE A 51 -10.29 -24.09 -18.85
C ILE A 51 -10.58 -22.68 -18.34
N ILE A 52 -9.53 -21.94 -18.06
CA ILE A 52 -9.56 -20.53 -17.78
C ILE A 52 -8.83 -19.82 -18.91
N ARG A 53 -9.53 -18.98 -19.65
CA ARG A 53 -8.88 -18.11 -20.65
C ARG A 53 -8.35 -16.89 -19.97
N THR A 54 -7.19 -16.44 -20.42
CA THR A 54 -6.49 -15.33 -19.81
C THR A 54 -6.17 -14.27 -20.84
N LYS A 55 -6.31 -13.00 -20.44
CA LYS A 55 -5.90 -11.85 -21.25
C LYS A 55 -5.18 -10.84 -20.37
N ASN A 56 -4.26 -10.10 -20.93
CA ASN A 56 -3.67 -8.95 -20.27
C ASN A 56 -4.32 -7.66 -20.75
N GLN A 57 -4.49 -6.74 -19.79
CA GLN A 57 -4.95 -5.39 -20.09
C GLN A 57 -4.02 -4.39 -19.43
N LYS A 58 -3.42 -3.50 -20.23
CA LYS A 58 -2.73 -2.32 -19.71
C LYS A 58 -3.77 -1.38 -19.11
N LEU A 59 -3.49 -0.87 -17.93
CA LEU A 59 -4.34 0.13 -17.30
C LEU A 59 -4.14 1.50 -17.97
N ASN A 60 -5.24 2.22 -18.15
CA ASN A 60 -5.25 3.65 -18.45
C ASN A 60 -4.94 4.42 -17.16
N PRO A 61 -4.81 5.75 -17.21
CA PRO A 61 -4.63 6.56 -16.01
C PRO A 61 -5.62 6.18 -14.91
N VAL A 62 -5.11 5.87 -13.74
CA VAL A 62 -5.91 5.44 -12.59
C VAL A 62 -6.15 6.60 -11.64
N GLN A 63 -7.27 6.58 -10.93
CA GLN A 63 -7.50 7.54 -9.85
C GLN A 63 -6.48 7.27 -8.74
N SER A 64 -5.68 8.29 -8.40
CA SER A 64 -4.53 8.17 -7.52
C SER A 64 -4.51 9.16 -6.35
N ASN A 65 -5.58 9.95 -6.19
CA ASN A 65 -5.69 10.84 -5.03
C ASN A 65 -6.13 10.12 -3.77
N ASN A 66 -5.66 10.61 -2.63
CA ASN A 66 -6.00 10.15 -1.28
C ASN A 66 -5.78 8.65 -1.06
N MET A 67 -4.79 8.08 -1.74
CA MET A 67 -4.33 6.72 -1.48
C MET A 67 -3.72 6.64 -0.06
N PRO A 68 -3.80 5.47 0.60
CA PRO A 68 -3.24 5.29 1.94
C PRO A 68 -1.71 5.37 1.98
N VAL A 69 -1.06 5.34 0.81
CA VAL A 69 0.40 5.38 0.68
C VAL A 69 0.83 6.43 -0.33
N GLY A 70 1.99 7.03 -0.09
CA GLY A 70 2.73 7.84 -1.05
C GLY A 70 3.81 7.01 -1.73
N LEU A 71 4.10 7.32 -2.98
CA LEU A 71 5.17 6.71 -3.75
C LEU A 71 6.08 7.80 -4.29
N ILE A 72 7.39 7.58 -4.19
CA ILE A 72 8.40 8.46 -4.77
C ILE A 72 9.60 7.64 -5.26
N GLY A 73 10.10 7.94 -6.43
CA GLY A 73 11.28 7.28 -6.96
C GLY A 73 11.13 6.82 -8.39
N LYS A 74 12.20 6.22 -8.89
CA LYS A 74 12.27 5.70 -10.26
C LYS A 74 13.15 4.46 -10.28
N PHE A 75 12.69 3.40 -10.91
CA PHE A 75 13.56 2.25 -11.20
C PHE A 75 13.19 1.59 -12.52
N ASN A 76 14.14 0.88 -13.08
CA ASN A 76 13.97 0.15 -14.32
C ASN A 76 13.94 -1.36 -14.04
N ASN A 77 12.81 -1.98 -14.36
CA ASN A 77 12.65 -3.42 -14.33
C ASN A 77 12.91 -3.98 -15.73
N GLN A 78 13.79 -4.98 -15.84
CA GLN A 78 14.18 -5.55 -17.15
C GLN A 78 13.03 -6.22 -17.89
N GLU A 79 12.04 -6.76 -17.16
CA GLU A 79 10.91 -7.48 -17.75
C GLU A 79 9.74 -6.53 -18.07
N PHE A 80 9.47 -5.55 -17.18
CA PHE A 80 8.28 -4.71 -17.25
C PHE A 80 8.55 -3.28 -17.72
N GLY A 81 9.81 -2.84 -17.78
CA GLY A 81 10.17 -1.49 -18.15
C GLY A 81 10.33 -0.55 -16.95
N SER A 82 10.27 0.76 -17.18
CA SER A 82 10.56 1.73 -16.13
C SER A 82 9.32 2.20 -15.39
N TYR A 83 9.49 2.33 -14.07
CA TYR A 83 8.53 2.91 -13.15
C TYR A 83 9.03 4.27 -12.68
N ASN A 84 8.17 5.27 -12.70
CA ASN A 84 8.44 6.60 -12.16
C ASN A 84 7.24 7.07 -11.37
N ALA A 85 7.46 7.41 -10.09
CA ALA A 85 6.42 7.89 -9.19
C ALA A 85 6.82 9.24 -8.61
N GLU A 86 5.85 10.15 -8.56
CA GLU A 86 5.95 11.49 -8.01
C GLU A 86 4.78 11.73 -7.05
N PHE A 87 4.94 12.63 -6.10
CA PHE A 87 3.97 12.81 -5.04
C PHE A 87 3.68 14.28 -4.77
N LEU A 88 2.39 14.64 -4.75
CA LEU A 88 1.90 15.96 -4.35
C LEU A 88 1.05 15.84 -3.09
N SER A 89 1.32 16.68 -2.09
CA SER A 89 0.57 16.70 -0.83
C SER A 89 0.29 18.11 -0.37
N GLN A 90 -0.92 18.33 0.12
CA GLN A 90 -1.20 19.46 1.02
C GLN A 90 -0.47 19.25 2.34
N LEU A 91 -0.23 20.35 3.05
CA LEU A 91 0.33 20.36 4.39
C LEU A 91 -0.70 20.89 5.39
N ARG A 92 -0.55 20.48 6.65
CA ARG A 92 -1.35 20.99 7.76
C ARG A 92 -0.45 21.39 8.92
N PRO A 93 -0.55 22.64 9.37
CA PRO A 93 0.13 23.09 10.57
C PRO A 93 -0.31 22.32 11.82
N SER A 94 0.63 22.11 12.74
CA SER A 94 0.34 21.51 14.05
C SER A 94 -0.61 22.36 14.89
N GLN A 95 -0.56 23.68 14.67
CA GLN A 95 -1.43 24.65 15.34
C GLN A 95 -1.78 25.79 14.38
N PHE A 96 -3.04 26.20 14.35
CA PHE A 96 -3.49 27.45 13.71
C PHE A 96 -3.39 28.63 14.69
N ASN A 97 -3.24 29.83 14.15
CA ASN A 97 -2.96 31.05 14.92
C ASN A 97 -1.79 30.87 15.90
N PRO A 98 -0.62 30.41 15.44
CA PRO A 98 0.51 30.20 16.32
C PRO A 98 1.04 31.52 16.85
N THR A 99 1.55 31.49 18.09
CA THR A 99 2.42 32.52 18.64
C THR A 99 3.82 31.93 18.78
N PHE A 100 4.70 32.31 17.89
CA PHE A 100 6.09 31.79 17.88
C PHE A 100 6.94 32.46 18.95
N ALA A 101 6.86 33.82 19.04
CA ALA A 101 7.52 34.66 20.03
C ALA A 101 6.69 35.94 20.24
N GLU A 102 6.89 36.63 21.37
CA GLU A 102 6.34 37.97 21.58
C GLU A 102 6.99 38.99 20.65
N ASN A 103 8.31 38.90 20.50
CA ASN A 103 9.10 39.65 19.51
C ASN A 103 9.77 38.66 18.53
N LEU A 104 9.42 38.75 17.26
CA LEU A 104 10.02 37.86 16.23
C LEU A 104 11.52 38.13 15.97
N ASP A 105 12.05 39.28 16.39
CA ASP A 105 13.49 39.58 16.29
C ASP A 105 14.31 38.74 17.27
N SER A 106 13.69 38.26 18.37
CA SER A 106 14.36 37.35 19.32
C SER A 106 14.34 35.89 18.89
N LEU A 107 13.64 35.55 17.77
CA LEU A 107 13.52 34.20 17.26
C LEU A 107 14.57 33.91 16.19
N THR A 108 15.24 32.78 16.33
CA THR A 108 16.15 32.23 15.33
C THR A 108 15.71 30.81 14.93
N ILE A 109 15.64 30.53 13.64
CA ILE A 109 15.45 29.17 13.15
C ILE A 109 16.79 28.45 13.19
N ASP A 110 16.84 27.29 13.84
CA ASP A 110 18.05 26.49 13.94
C ASP A 110 18.20 25.59 12.72
N LYS A 111 17.12 24.87 12.39
CA LYS A 111 17.05 23.98 11.22
C LYS A 111 15.60 23.70 10.82
N VAL A 112 15.41 23.27 9.58
CA VAL A 112 14.12 22.81 9.07
C VAL A 112 14.32 21.45 8.42
N ILE A 113 13.60 20.45 8.88
CA ILE A 113 13.80 19.05 8.50
C ILE A 113 12.56 18.50 7.79
N LEU A 114 12.77 17.92 6.61
CA LEU A 114 11.81 17.03 5.96
C LEU A 114 12.05 15.60 6.46
N SER A 115 11.03 14.98 7.04
CA SER A 115 11.08 13.63 7.57
C SER A 115 9.98 12.77 6.96
N ILE A 116 10.36 11.70 6.23
CA ILE A 116 9.44 10.76 5.59
C ILE A 116 9.87 9.33 5.97
N PRO A 117 9.25 8.69 6.97
CA PRO A 117 9.59 7.35 7.41
C PRO A 117 9.31 6.31 6.33
N TYR A 118 10.20 5.32 6.20
CA TYR A 118 9.97 4.12 5.40
C TYR A 118 9.08 3.13 6.14
N PHE A 119 8.42 2.26 5.39
CA PHE A 119 7.95 1.01 5.98
C PHE A 119 9.16 0.12 6.25
N SER A 120 9.44 -0.11 7.51
CA SER A 120 10.57 -0.91 7.99
C SER A 120 10.14 -1.78 9.16
N ARG A 121 10.89 -2.83 9.41
CA ARG A 121 10.69 -3.70 10.57
C ARG A 121 11.99 -3.87 11.33
N ASN A 122 11.89 -3.91 12.65
CA ASN A 122 12.98 -4.26 13.53
C ASN A 122 13.31 -5.74 13.33
N ILE A 123 14.58 -6.04 13.02
CA ILE A 123 15.11 -7.41 12.90
C ILE A 123 15.78 -7.82 14.19
N GLU A 124 16.58 -6.92 14.78
CA GLU A 124 17.40 -7.17 15.95
C GLU A 124 17.64 -5.86 16.70
N THR A 125 17.82 -5.95 18.01
CA THR A 125 18.32 -4.85 18.82
C THR A 125 19.66 -5.29 19.41
N LEU A 126 20.71 -4.54 19.09
CA LEU A 126 22.07 -4.83 19.50
C LEU A 126 22.28 -4.49 21.00
N GLU A 127 23.36 -4.98 21.59
CA GLU A 127 23.75 -4.64 22.98
C GLU A 127 24.01 -3.14 23.16
N THR A 128 24.34 -2.41 22.10
CA THR A 128 24.50 -0.96 22.05
C THR A 128 23.18 -0.18 22.00
N GLU A 129 22.03 -0.86 22.13
CA GLU A 129 20.68 -0.30 21.92
C GLU A 129 20.39 0.14 20.48
N GLU A 130 21.32 -0.04 19.56
CA GLU A 130 21.10 0.18 18.14
C GLU A 130 20.11 -0.84 17.59
N ILE A 131 19.18 -0.37 16.74
CA ILE A 131 18.17 -1.21 16.13
C ILE A 131 18.55 -1.48 14.67
N VAL A 132 18.65 -2.76 14.33
CA VAL A 132 18.84 -3.21 12.95
C VAL A 132 17.48 -3.31 12.28
N TYR A 133 17.33 -2.62 11.15
CA TYR A 133 16.08 -2.60 10.39
C TYR A 133 16.22 -3.29 9.04
N GLU A 134 15.11 -3.77 8.51
CA GLU A 134 14.93 -4.15 7.12
C GLU A 134 13.82 -3.29 6.51
N LEU A 135 14.07 -2.79 5.28
CA LEU A 135 13.11 -1.97 4.55
C LEU A 135 12.10 -2.87 3.83
N ASP A 136 10.81 -2.69 4.12
CA ASP A 136 9.74 -3.54 3.59
C ASP A 136 9.13 -3.03 2.27
N SER A 137 9.39 -1.78 1.88
CA SER A 137 8.66 -1.11 0.79
C SER A 137 9.55 -0.23 -0.07
N VAL A 138 10.79 -0.69 -0.31
CA VAL A 138 11.71 -0.11 -1.27
C VAL A 138 11.93 -1.11 -2.41
N PHE A 139 11.76 -0.64 -3.63
CA PHE A 139 11.90 -1.43 -4.86
C PHE A 139 12.98 -0.80 -5.74
N GLY A 140 13.75 -1.64 -6.41
CA GLY A 140 14.80 -1.17 -7.30
C GLY A 140 15.96 -2.14 -7.41
N ASN A 141 16.83 -1.88 -8.34
CA ASN A 141 18.05 -2.66 -8.49
C ASN A 141 19.05 -2.27 -7.41
N LYS A 142 19.82 -3.27 -6.97
CA LYS A 142 20.94 -3.04 -6.05
C LYS A 142 22.24 -2.97 -6.84
N ASP A 143 23.18 -2.19 -6.32
CA ASP A 143 24.53 -2.11 -6.86
C ASP A 143 25.43 -3.24 -6.33
N SER A 144 26.74 -3.17 -6.62
CA SER A 144 27.72 -4.15 -6.16
C SER A 144 27.96 -4.13 -4.64
N SER A 145 27.57 -3.06 -3.94
CA SER A 145 27.62 -2.94 -2.47
C SER A 145 26.37 -3.51 -1.80
N SER A 146 25.40 -3.98 -2.58
CA SER A 146 24.08 -4.39 -2.14
C SER A 146 23.17 -3.24 -1.68
N ASP A 147 23.56 -2.00 -1.96
CA ASP A 147 22.76 -0.80 -1.72
C ASP A 147 21.79 -0.57 -2.90
N TYR A 148 20.66 0.07 -2.62
CA TYR A 148 19.75 0.47 -3.69
C TYR A 148 20.42 1.53 -4.57
N LYS A 149 20.22 1.45 -5.88
CA LYS A 149 20.69 2.50 -6.79
C LYS A 149 20.08 3.83 -6.42
N SER A 150 20.91 4.87 -6.47
CA SER A 150 20.54 6.21 -6.06
C SER A 150 19.62 6.91 -7.06
N ILE A 151 18.88 7.89 -6.55
CA ILE A 151 18.06 8.83 -7.31
C ILE A 151 18.43 10.26 -6.95
N ASN A 152 18.11 11.22 -7.83
CA ASN A 152 18.17 12.65 -7.51
C ASN A 152 16.75 13.12 -7.20
N LEU A 153 16.49 13.44 -5.95
CA LEU A 153 15.18 13.83 -5.43
C LEU A 153 15.07 15.36 -5.37
N ASN A 154 13.97 15.89 -5.88
CA ASN A 154 13.62 17.31 -5.77
C ASN A 154 12.35 17.51 -4.97
N VAL A 155 12.32 18.57 -4.17
CA VAL A 155 11.16 19.01 -3.41
C VAL A 155 10.82 20.45 -3.78
N PHE A 156 9.62 20.65 -4.26
CA PHE A 156 9.15 21.97 -4.69
C PHE A 156 7.99 22.46 -3.82
N GLU A 157 7.91 23.77 -3.60
CA GLU A 157 6.64 24.43 -3.29
C GLU A 157 5.74 24.32 -4.53
N SER A 158 4.55 23.76 -4.37
CA SER A 158 3.56 23.72 -5.44
C SER A 158 2.61 24.90 -5.37
N ASN A 159 2.22 25.42 -6.54
CA ASN A 159 1.18 26.43 -6.70
C ASN A 159 -0.15 25.82 -7.17
N TYR A 160 -0.20 24.52 -7.40
CA TYR A 160 -1.43 23.84 -7.81
C TYR A 160 -2.39 23.72 -6.63
N PHE A 161 -3.61 24.26 -6.77
CA PHE A 161 -4.64 24.17 -5.74
C PHE A 161 -5.39 22.83 -5.87
N ILE A 162 -5.17 21.93 -4.91
CA ILE A 162 -5.88 20.65 -4.85
C ILE A 162 -7.26 20.91 -4.23
N ARG A 163 -8.32 20.63 -4.99
CA ARG A 163 -9.72 20.84 -4.56
C ARG A 163 -10.25 19.62 -3.83
N ASP A 164 -11.10 19.85 -2.85
CA ASP A 164 -11.85 18.79 -2.18
C ASP A 164 -13.02 18.28 -3.02
N TYR A 165 -13.70 19.20 -3.70
CA TYR A 165 -14.91 18.92 -4.45
C TYR A 165 -14.77 19.28 -5.93
N ASP A 166 -15.44 18.50 -6.78
CA ASP A 166 -15.52 18.74 -8.21
C ASP A 166 -16.54 19.85 -8.50
N PRO A 167 -16.09 21.01 -9.02
CA PRO A 167 -16.98 22.11 -9.33
C PRO A 167 -17.90 21.86 -10.53
N ASN A 168 -17.63 20.80 -11.31
CA ASN A 168 -18.40 20.44 -12.52
C ASN A 168 -19.34 19.26 -12.27
N ALA A 169 -19.41 18.73 -11.05
CA ALA A 169 -20.32 17.64 -10.73
C ALA A 169 -21.78 18.10 -10.71
N ASP A 170 -22.68 17.27 -11.17
CA ASP A 170 -24.12 17.54 -11.17
C ASP A 170 -24.70 17.62 -9.74
N GLU A 171 -24.09 16.88 -8.80
CA GLU A 171 -24.48 16.86 -7.39
C GLU A 171 -23.47 17.63 -6.52
N PRO A 172 -23.92 18.32 -5.46
CA PRO A 172 -23.03 19.03 -4.56
C PRO A 172 -22.17 18.05 -3.72
N ASN A 173 -20.97 18.50 -3.39
CA ASN A 173 -20.02 17.75 -2.54
C ASN A 173 -19.51 16.42 -3.12
N VAL A 174 -19.53 16.26 -4.42
CA VAL A 174 -18.82 15.16 -5.09
C VAL A 174 -17.33 15.41 -4.98
N ASN A 175 -16.59 14.45 -4.43
CA ASN A 175 -15.14 14.58 -4.26
C ASN A 175 -14.44 14.74 -5.61
N GLN A 176 -13.49 15.69 -5.68
CA GLN A 176 -12.64 15.85 -6.85
C GLN A 176 -11.77 14.62 -7.04
N LYS A 177 -11.76 14.06 -8.24
CA LYS A 177 -10.88 12.97 -8.63
C LYS A 177 -9.63 13.54 -9.29
N TYR A 178 -8.50 12.93 -8.97
CA TYR A 178 -7.22 13.19 -9.60
C TYR A 178 -6.61 11.88 -10.06
N TYR A 179 -5.92 11.94 -11.20
CA TYR A 179 -5.42 10.76 -11.88
C TYR A 179 -3.90 10.75 -11.97
N SER A 180 -3.37 9.54 -12.11
CA SER A 180 -1.94 9.25 -12.18
C SER A 180 -1.18 10.02 -13.27
N ASN A 181 -1.84 10.39 -14.34
CA ASN A 181 -1.30 11.12 -15.49
C ASN A 181 -1.27 12.65 -15.34
N LYS A 182 -1.25 13.17 -14.11
CA LYS A 182 -1.31 14.61 -13.83
C LYS A 182 -2.55 15.28 -14.43
N SER A 183 -3.73 14.72 -14.14
CA SER A 183 -5.00 15.33 -14.56
C SER A 183 -6.05 15.27 -13.46
N ASN A 184 -7.06 16.13 -13.55
CA ASN A 184 -8.27 16.09 -12.73
C ASN A 184 -9.46 15.44 -13.45
N GLY A 185 -9.19 14.69 -14.52
CA GLY A 185 -10.19 14.05 -15.37
C GLY A 185 -10.74 14.95 -16.49
N VAL A 186 -10.65 16.27 -16.36
CA VAL A 186 -11.08 17.25 -17.36
C VAL A 186 -9.88 18.00 -17.94
N ASN A 187 -8.99 18.47 -17.07
CA ASN A 187 -7.84 19.29 -17.44
C ASN A 187 -6.53 18.65 -16.95
N PRO A 188 -5.45 18.80 -17.72
CA PRO A 188 -4.12 18.44 -17.24
C PRO A 188 -3.68 19.39 -16.11
N ILE A 189 -2.84 18.91 -15.22
CA ILE A 189 -2.13 19.70 -14.22
C ILE A 189 -0.80 20.12 -14.83
N ASN A 190 -0.57 21.43 -14.92
CA ASN A 190 0.64 21.96 -15.52
C ASN A 190 1.86 21.73 -14.63
N GLN A 191 2.96 21.28 -15.22
CA GLN A 191 4.23 21.05 -14.50
C GLN A 191 4.73 22.33 -13.81
N SER A 192 4.60 23.50 -14.47
CA SER A 192 5.00 24.79 -13.89
C SER A 192 4.21 25.21 -12.65
N GLU A 193 2.99 24.67 -12.45
CA GLU A 193 2.24 24.87 -11.22
C GLU A 193 2.70 23.92 -10.12
N LEU A 194 3.16 22.73 -10.47
CA LEU A 194 3.75 21.77 -9.53
C LEU A 194 5.12 22.25 -9.05
N GLU A 195 5.95 22.78 -9.94
CA GLU A 195 7.35 23.18 -9.70
C GLU A 195 7.50 24.70 -9.54
N LYS A 196 6.74 25.32 -8.63
CA LYS A 196 6.75 26.77 -8.43
C LYS A 196 8.10 27.29 -7.94
N LYS A 197 8.64 26.66 -6.90
CA LYS A 197 9.95 26.99 -6.32
C LYS A 197 10.64 25.72 -5.82
N LEU A 198 11.86 25.48 -6.25
CA LEU A 198 12.71 24.43 -5.70
C LEU A 198 13.08 24.80 -4.27
N LEU A 199 12.79 23.93 -3.32
CA LEU A 199 13.09 24.09 -1.90
C LEU A 199 14.26 23.22 -1.46
N LEU A 200 14.39 22.03 -2.07
CA LEU A 200 15.43 21.06 -1.72
C LEU A 200 15.78 20.22 -2.95
N GLU A 201 17.07 20.01 -3.16
CA GLU A 201 17.62 19.08 -4.14
C GLU A 201 18.57 18.13 -3.42
N VAL A 202 18.30 16.82 -3.51
CA VAL A 202 19.13 15.79 -2.92
C VAL A 202 19.69 14.90 -4.00
N ASN A 203 20.99 15.05 -4.26
CA ASN A 203 21.69 14.28 -5.28
C ASN A 203 22.21 12.96 -4.73
N ASN A 204 22.14 11.89 -5.55
CA ASN A 204 22.64 10.56 -5.23
C ASN A 204 22.02 9.96 -3.95
N PHE A 205 20.75 10.21 -3.71
CA PHE A 205 20.04 9.64 -2.59
C PHE A 205 19.78 8.15 -2.80
N SER A 206 20.14 7.32 -1.82
CA SER A 206 19.82 5.89 -1.74
C SER A 206 19.08 5.61 -0.44
N PRO A 207 17.94 4.88 -0.45
CA PRO A 207 17.28 4.46 0.77
C PRO A 207 18.17 3.57 1.63
N ASP A 208 18.32 3.95 2.91
CA ASP A 208 19.19 3.30 3.88
C ASP A 208 18.35 2.69 5.01
N PRO A 209 18.61 1.43 5.42
CA PRO A 209 17.92 0.79 6.54
C PRO A 209 18.41 1.25 7.93
N SER A 210 19.44 2.08 8.00
CA SER A 210 19.99 2.55 9.27
C SER A 210 19.00 3.44 10.03
N GLU A 211 18.99 3.35 11.36
CA GLU A 211 18.31 4.31 12.21
C GLU A 211 18.94 5.69 12.11
N ILE A 212 18.14 6.73 12.34
CA ILE A 212 18.66 8.09 12.50
C ILE A 212 18.84 8.38 13.99
N GLN A 213 20.05 8.69 14.40
CA GLN A 213 20.38 9.05 15.77
C GLN A 213 20.42 10.57 15.91
N LEU A 214 19.64 11.10 16.83
CA LEU A 214 19.65 12.51 17.21
C LEU A 214 20.44 12.66 18.50
N PHE A 215 21.35 13.63 18.55
CA PHE A 215 22.28 13.84 19.66
C PHE A 215 21.94 15.12 20.40
N TYR A 216 22.30 15.17 21.70
CA TYR A 216 22.37 16.41 22.45
C TYR A 216 23.48 17.30 21.87
N GLU A 217 23.22 18.60 21.86
CA GLU A 217 24.21 19.58 21.40
C GLU A 217 25.53 19.41 22.14
N ASP A 218 26.63 19.40 21.40
CA ASP A 218 28.00 19.26 21.88
C ASP A 218 28.28 17.93 22.66
N THR A 219 27.51 16.89 22.49
CA THR A 219 27.75 15.61 23.15
C THR A 219 27.54 14.42 22.20
N ASP A 220 28.11 13.25 22.58
CA ASP A 220 27.83 11.96 21.90
C ASP A 220 26.60 11.24 22.49
N SER A 221 25.85 11.92 23.38
CA SER A 221 24.67 11.34 24.01
C SER A 221 23.45 11.40 23.09
N ILE A 222 22.82 10.27 22.86
CA ILE A 222 21.66 10.17 21.97
C ILE A 222 20.42 10.70 22.70
N ILE A 223 19.72 11.66 22.08
CA ILE A 223 18.40 12.15 22.53
C ILE A 223 17.31 11.16 22.11
N GLU A 224 17.36 10.75 20.83
CA GLU A 224 16.28 9.96 20.21
C GLU A 224 16.84 9.10 19.09
N ARG A 225 16.28 7.92 18.92
CA ARG A 225 16.53 7.01 17.79
C ARG A 225 15.28 6.96 16.93
N LEU A 226 15.40 7.37 15.68
CA LEU A 226 14.30 7.36 14.71
C LEU A 226 14.45 6.16 13.78
N SER A 227 13.34 5.52 13.42
CA SER A 227 13.33 4.48 12.39
C SER A 227 13.82 5.01 11.04
N PRO A 228 14.31 4.14 10.14
CA PRO A 228 14.81 4.52 8.83
C PRO A 228 13.84 5.41 8.06
N ARG A 229 14.35 6.49 7.47
CA ARG A 229 13.55 7.52 6.79
C ARG A 229 14.35 8.39 5.84
N MET A 230 13.67 9.04 4.93
CA MET A 230 14.20 10.24 4.28
C MET A 230 14.24 11.33 5.34
N TYR A 231 15.45 11.85 5.61
CA TYR A 231 15.67 12.86 6.65
C TYR A 231 16.60 13.92 6.08
N PHE A 232 16.02 15.03 5.64
CA PHE A 232 16.75 16.06 4.90
C PHE A 232 16.55 17.41 5.53
N GLU A 233 17.63 18.18 5.60
CA GLU A 233 17.62 19.56 6.06
C GLU A 233 17.46 20.53 4.90
N PHE A 234 16.58 21.51 5.05
CA PHE A 234 16.43 22.61 4.10
C PHE A 234 17.51 23.68 4.36
N GLU A 235 18.22 24.08 3.32
CA GLU A 235 19.31 25.06 3.43
C GLU A 235 18.77 26.50 3.50
N ASP A 236 17.68 26.83 2.80
CA ASP A 236 17.09 28.18 2.75
C ASP A 236 16.17 28.41 3.97
N LEU A 237 16.77 28.72 5.13
CA LEU A 237 16.03 29.00 6.36
C LEU A 237 15.24 30.32 6.29
N ASP A 238 15.71 31.31 5.50
CA ASP A 238 15.02 32.57 5.29
C ASP A 238 13.69 32.39 4.56
N TYR A 239 13.62 31.43 3.65
CA TYR A 239 12.36 31.04 3.03
C TYR A 239 11.32 30.61 4.10
N TRP A 240 11.72 29.73 5.02
CA TRP A 240 10.83 29.20 6.06
C TRP A 240 10.46 30.29 7.09
N ARG A 241 11.40 31.18 7.39
CA ARG A 241 11.12 32.35 8.23
C ARG A 241 10.03 33.21 7.62
N THR A 242 10.18 33.64 6.38
CA THR A 242 9.21 34.48 5.67
C THR A 242 7.90 33.76 5.41
N LYS A 243 7.97 32.46 5.07
CA LYS A 243 6.79 31.66 4.70
C LYS A 243 5.91 31.29 5.91
N ILE A 244 6.51 31.09 7.09
CA ILE A 244 5.78 30.57 8.27
C ILE A 244 5.90 31.53 9.45
N ILE A 245 7.09 31.85 9.93
CA ILE A 245 7.30 32.56 11.19
C ILE A 245 6.73 33.99 11.12
N GLU A 246 7.06 34.73 10.05
CA GLU A 246 6.61 36.10 9.86
C GLU A 246 5.11 36.24 9.55
N LYS A 247 4.42 35.09 9.40
CA LYS A 247 2.97 35.03 9.27
C LYS A 247 2.24 34.89 10.61
N GLN A 248 2.93 34.99 11.71
CA GLN A 248 2.30 35.07 13.03
C GLN A 248 1.24 36.17 13.06
N GLY A 249 0.02 35.83 13.52
CA GLY A 249 -1.10 36.76 13.61
C GLY A 249 -1.76 37.14 12.28
N SER A 250 -1.28 36.59 11.17
CA SER A 250 -1.87 36.85 9.86
C SER A 250 -3.02 35.89 9.53
N SER A 251 -3.83 36.23 8.52
CA SER A 251 -4.94 35.39 8.06
C SER A 251 -4.48 34.07 7.47
N GLU A 252 -3.29 34.01 6.91
CA GLU A 252 -2.72 32.84 6.23
C GLU A 252 -2.57 31.63 7.16
N LEU A 253 -2.27 31.86 8.43
CA LEU A 253 -2.13 30.79 9.44
C LEU A 253 -3.38 30.64 10.32
N SER A 254 -4.51 31.28 10.00
CA SER A 254 -5.67 31.30 10.88
C SER A 254 -6.50 30.02 10.88
N ASN A 255 -6.58 29.34 9.76
CA ASN A 255 -7.34 28.10 9.58
C ASN A 255 -6.84 27.30 8.36
N SER A 256 -7.37 26.08 8.20
CA SER A 256 -6.96 25.17 7.12
C SER A 256 -7.20 25.74 5.71
N ASN A 257 -8.32 26.39 5.48
CA ASN A 257 -8.65 26.90 4.15
C ASN A 257 -7.68 28.01 3.74
N ASN A 258 -7.47 28.97 4.64
CA ASN A 258 -6.54 30.08 4.41
C ASN A 258 -5.11 29.57 4.24
N PHE A 259 -4.71 28.57 5.01
CA PHE A 259 -3.39 27.97 4.87
C PHE A 259 -3.23 27.26 3.54
N ASN A 260 -4.22 26.47 3.08
CA ASN A 260 -4.20 25.79 1.79
C ASN A 260 -4.22 26.76 0.60
N ASP A 261 -4.84 27.92 0.70
CA ASP A 261 -4.78 28.97 -0.31
C ASP A 261 -3.40 29.62 -0.38
N TYR A 262 -2.75 29.77 0.77
CA TYR A 262 -1.45 30.42 0.91
C TYR A 262 -0.29 29.48 0.61
N PHE A 263 -0.30 28.25 1.15
CA PHE A 263 0.69 27.22 0.94
C PHE A 263 0.00 25.96 0.37
N ARG A 264 -0.09 25.92 -0.95
CA ARG A 264 -0.94 24.96 -1.66
C ARG A 264 -0.44 23.52 -1.59
N GLY A 265 0.84 23.30 -1.27
CA GLY A 265 1.39 21.98 -1.04
C GLY A 265 2.86 21.84 -1.40
N LEU A 266 3.35 20.62 -1.21
CA LEU A 266 4.68 20.18 -1.62
C LEU A 266 4.56 19.15 -2.74
N TYR A 267 5.40 19.32 -3.74
CA TYR A 267 5.57 18.37 -4.83
C TYR A 267 6.96 17.76 -4.78
N LEU A 268 7.01 16.42 -4.76
CA LEU A 268 8.21 15.63 -4.76
C LEU A 268 8.32 14.91 -6.09
N ASN A 269 9.46 15.03 -6.76
CA ASN A 269 9.76 14.30 -7.98
C ASN A 269 11.20 13.79 -8.01
N VAL A 270 11.50 12.95 -9.00
CA VAL A 270 12.84 12.47 -9.29
C VAL A 270 13.30 13.11 -10.59
N SER A 271 14.56 13.57 -10.62
CA SER A 271 15.16 14.17 -11.81
C SER A 271 15.06 13.23 -13.03
N GLU A 272 14.81 13.81 -14.21
CA GLU A 272 14.72 13.06 -15.48
C GLU A 272 16.03 12.38 -15.86
N ASP A 273 17.18 12.89 -15.39
CA ASP A 273 18.52 12.35 -15.66
C ASP A 273 18.71 10.93 -15.10
N ASN A 274 17.89 10.51 -14.15
CA ASN A 274 17.95 9.16 -13.62
C ASN A 274 17.37 8.15 -14.63
N SER A 275 18.20 7.26 -15.16
CA SER A 275 17.76 6.14 -16.00
C SER A 275 17.30 4.94 -15.18
N ASP A 276 17.81 4.77 -13.97
CA ASP A 276 17.54 3.70 -13.02
C ASP A 276 17.76 4.22 -11.59
N GLY A 277 17.21 3.52 -10.59
CA GLY A 277 17.31 3.95 -9.20
C GLY A 277 16.49 3.06 -8.27
N SER A 278 15.81 3.70 -7.32
CA SER A 278 14.89 3.06 -6.38
C SER A 278 13.58 3.80 -6.27
N LEU A 279 12.51 3.05 -5.97
CA LEU A 279 11.16 3.55 -5.72
C LEU A 279 10.77 3.18 -4.29
N THR A 280 10.34 4.15 -3.53
CA THR A 280 9.97 4.01 -2.12
C THR A 280 8.47 4.20 -1.95
N ILE A 281 7.83 3.30 -1.21
CA ILE A 281 6.46 3.45 -0.73
C ILE A 281 6.52 3.86 0.74
N PHE A 282 5.77 4.88 1.13
CA PHE A 282 5.77 5.42 2.49
C PHE A 282 4.34 5.74 2.98
N ASP A 283 4.18 5.88 4.30
CA ASP A 283 2.93 6.38 4.91
C ASP A 283 2.96 7.90 5.00
N PRO A 284 2.21 8.62 4.17
CA PRO A 284 2.22 10.07 4.21
C PRO A 284 1.65 10.67 5.51
N ASN A 285 0.90 9.91 6.32
CA ASN A 285 0.42 10.40 7.61
C ASN A 285 1.54 10.55 8.65
N GLN A 286 2.69 9.90 8.43
CA GLN A 286 3.87 10.02 9.27
C GLN A 286 4.90 11.00 8.73
N ALA A 287 4.71 11.48 7.49
CA ALA A 287 5.58 12.45 6.86
C ALA A 287 5.30 13.87 7.37
N ASN A 288 6.36 14.64 7.59
CA ASN A 288 6.23 16.01 8.06
C ASN A 288 7.46 16.87 7.70
N ILE A 289 7.26 18.19 7.85
CA ILE A 289 8.33 19.16 7.93
C ILE A 289 8.32 19.74 9.33
N THR A 290 9.46 19.74 10.02
CA THR A 290 9.58 20.32 11.35
C THR A 290 10.56 21.50 11.32
N ILE A 291 10.09 22.66 11.74
CA ILE A 291 10.87 23.86 11.94
C ILE A 291 11.32 23.86 13.40
N TYR A 292 12.63 23.77 13.63
CA TYR A 292 13.26 23.90 14.93
C TYR A 292 13.74 25.35 15.08
N TYR A 293 13.36 25.98 16.17
CA TYR A 293 13.70 27.37 16.42
C TYR A 293 13.90 27.64 17.92
N ASN A 294 14.67 28.64 18.22
CA ASN A 294 14.88 29.13 19.56
C ASN A 294 14.36 30.57 19.69
N VAL A 295 13.93 30.90 20.91
CA VAL A 295 13.50 32.25 21.30
C VAL A 295 14.36 32.68 22.47
N LYS A 296 14.96 33.85 22.34
CA LYS A 296 15.74 34.49 23.41
C LYS A 296 14.88 35.48 24.13
N ASP A 297 14.59 35.19 25.39
CA ASP A 297 13.86 36.03 26.30
C ASP A 297 14.77 36.50 27.43
N ILE A 298 14.37 37.56 28.13
CA ILE A 298 15.06 38.02 29.33
C ILE A 298 14.17 37.60 30.52
N ASP A 299 14.79 36.87 31.45
CA ASP A 299 14.12 36.53 32.70
C ASP A 299 13.84 37.80 33.51
N ASP A 300 12.58 38.06 33.81
CA ASP A 300 12.12 39.26 34.48
C ASP A 300 12.64 39.39 35.96
N GLU A 301 12.97 38.25 36.58
CA GLU A 301 13.47 38.22 37.96
C GLU A 301 14.99 38.32 38.04
N THR A 302 15.73 37.66 37.12
CA THR A 302 17.17 37.56 37.17
C THR A 302 17.86 38.49 36.18
N SER A 303 17.14 39.03 35.19
CA SER A 303 17.68 39.77 34.04
C SER A 303 18.71 38.98 33.21
N GLU A 304 18.67 37.65 33.31
CA GLU A 304 19.50 36.75 32.52
C GLU A 304 18.81 36.40 31.20
N SER A 305 19.60 36.17 30.15
CA SER A 305 19.05 35.72 28.87
C SER A 305 18.73 34.23 28.94
N ILE A 306 17.48 33.87 28.71
CA ILE A 306 16.99 32.49 28.62
C ILE A 306 16.75 32.18 27.15
N THR A 307 17.25 31.03 26.67
CA THR A 307 16.96 30.51 25.35
C THR A 307 15.99 29.33 25.47
N THR A 308 14.84 29.43 24.84
CA THR A 308 13.82 28.39 24.82
C THR A 308 13.76 27.75 23.44
N ASN A 309 14.02 26.43 23.36
CA ASN A 309 13.94 25.66 22.12
C ASN A 309 12.50 25.21 21.88
N LYS A 310 12.01 25.44 20.68
CA LYS A 310 10.62 25.13 20.24
C LYS A 310 10.60 24.48 18.88
N THR A 311 9.48 23.85 18.55
CA THR A 311 9.26 23.26 17.23
C THR A 311 7.90 23.65 16.68
N TYR A 312 7.82 23.74 15.35
CA TYR A 312 6.55 23.89 14.65
C TYR A 312 6.50 22.91 13.47
N THR A 313 5.48 22.07 13.41
CA THR A 313 5.39 20.97 12.46
C THR A 313 4.30 21.21 11.42
N LEU A 314 4.61 20.91 10.17
CA LEU A 314 3.70 20.85 9.04
C LEU A 314 3.58 19.38 8.62
N SER A 315 2.46 18.73 8.91
CA SER A 315 2.22 17.34 8.57
C SER A 315 1.70 17.18 7.14
N PHE A 316 2.04 16.11 6.46
CA PHE A 316 1.46 15.76 5.18
C PHE A 316 0.02 15.29 5.41
N SER A 317 -0.93 16.20 5.21
CA SER A 317 -2.34 15.99 5.52
C SER A 317 -3.22 16.80 4.58
N GLY A 318 -4.45 16.37 4.42
CA GLY A 318 -5.35 16.89 3.40
C GLY A 318 -5.31 16.04 2.14
N ASN A 319 -5.57 16.66 0.98
CA ASN A 319 -5.53 15.95 -0.28
C ASN A 319 -4.11 15.66 -0.74
N ARG A 320 -3.93 14.45 -1.28
CA ARG A 320 -2.64 13.92 -1.76
C ARG A 320 -2.85 13.22 -3.08
N ILE A 321 -1.87 13.28 -3.97
CA ILE A 321 -1.95 12.67 -5.30
C ILE A 321 -0.62 11.97 -5.59
N ASN A 322 -0.70 10.71 -6.01
CA ASN A 322 0.44 10.03 -6.62
C ASN A 322 0.36 10.20 -8.14
N PHE A 323 1.45 10.62 -8.77
CA PHE A 323 1.57 10.64 -10.21
C PHE A 323 2.48 9.52 -10.68
N PHE A 324 2.12 8.89 -11.80
CA PHE A 324 2.91 7.83 -12.39
C PHE A 324 3.22 8.18 -13.84
N ASN A 325 4.49 8.10 -14.20
CA ASN A 325 4.96 8.24 -15.57
C ASN A 325 5.76 6.99 -15.94
N ASN A 326 5.03 5.88 -16.13
CA ASN A 326 5.63 4.58 -16.36
C ASN A 326 5.81 4.34 -17.87
N ALA A 327 7.03 3.93 -18.25
CA ALA A 327 7.30 3.42 -19.60
C ALA A 327 7.35 1.89 -19.55
N LEU A 328 6.17 1.27 -19.49
CA LEU A 328 6.06 -0.18 -19.35
C LEU A 328 6.11 -0.88 -20.71
N SER A 329 6.98 -1.87 -20.79
CA SER A 329 7.02 -2.85 -21.86
C SER A 329 6.33 -4.13 -21.35
N LEU A 330 5.09 -4.35 -21.78
CA LEU A 330 4.46 -5.63 -21.49
C LEU A 330 5.09 -6.68 -22.41
N PRO A 331 5.54 -7.83 -21.90
CA PRO A 331 6.02 -8.93 -22.72
C PRO A 331 4.96 -9.33 -23.75
N VAL A 332 5.40 -9.91 -24.87
CA VAL A 332 4.48 -10.43 -25.89
C VAL A 332 3.58 -11.48 -25.23
N ILE A 333 2.30 -11.21 -25.23
CA ILE A 333 1.28 -12.01 -24.57
C ILE A 333 1.11 -13.31 -25.36
N ASN A 334 1.33 -14.44 -24.71
CA ASN A 334 0.76 -15.72 -25.11
C ASN A 334 -0.41 -16.03 -24.18
N ASP A 335 -1.37 -16.82 -24.62
CA ASP A 335 -2.56 -17.16 -23.85
C ASP A 335 -2.27 -17.96 -22.56
N GLU A 336 -1.00 -18.29 -22.32
CA GLU A 336 -0.55 -19.12 -21.19
C GLU A 336 0.01 -18.32 -20.01
N SER A 337 0.29 -17.02 -20.17
CA SER A 337 0.89 -16.19 -19.12
C SER A 337 0.20 -14.84 -18.94
N ILE A 338 0.07 -14.45 -17.67
CA ILE A 338 -0.49 -13.16 -17.27
C ILE A 338 0.61 -12.32 -16.63
N HIS A 339 0.73 -11.09 -17.08
CA HIS A 339 1.64 -10.11 -16.51
C HIS A 339 0.83 -9.06 -15.73
N ILE A 340 1.03 -8.99 -14.42
CA ILE A 340 0.35 -8.01 -13.57
C ILE A 340 1.38 -7.11 -12.92
N SER A 341 1.08 -5.82 -12.90
CA SER A 341 1.95 -4.80 -12.32
C SER A 341 1.12 -3.77 -11.57
N GLY A 342 1.62 -3.34 -10.43
CA GLY A 342 1.03 -2.26 -9.64
C GLY A 342 1.16 -0.90 -10.31
N THR A 343 0.71 0.15 -9.63
CA THR A 343 0.64 1.53 -10.12
C THR A 343 -0.29 1.68 -11.33
N GLU A 344 0.10 2.40 -12.38
CA GLU A 344 -0.55 2.42 -13.70
C GLU A 344 0.09 1.34 -14.59
N GLY A 345 -0.09 0.08 -14.19
CA GLY A 345 0.56 -1.06 -14.82
C GLY A 345 -0.39 -1.88 -15.69
N SER A 346 -0.57 -3.14 -15.32
CA SER A 346 -1.44 -4.08 -16.03
C SER A 346 -2.20 -4.98 -15.09
N ILE A 347 -3.35 -5.43 -15.56
CA ILE A 347 -4.19 -6.43 -14.91
C ILE A 347 -4.30 -7.68 -15.79
N GLY A 348 -4.51 -8.82 -15.13
CA GLY A 348 -4.95 -10.03 -15.78
C GLY A 348 -6.48 -10.06 -15.84
N ILE A 349 -7.03 -10.55 -16.93
CA ILE A 349 -8.45 -10.86 -17.07
C ILE A 349 -8.57 -12.37 -17.16
N LEU A 350 -9.38 -12.95 -16.28
CA LEU A 350 -9.67 -14.37 -16.24
C LEU A 350 -11.11 -14.57 -16.68
N GLU A 351 -11.32 -15.37 -17.70
CA GLU A 351 -12.63 -15.81 -18.17
C GLU A 351 -12.77 -17.30 -17.82
N LEU A 352 -13.71 -17.59 -16.91
CA LEU A 352 -13.95 -18.96 -16.44
C LEU A 352 -14.80 -19.71 -17.46
N PHE A 353 -14.57 -21.01 -17.57
CA PHE A 353 -15.27 -21.94 -18.46
C PHE A 353 -15.02 -21.68 -19.95
N ASP A 354 -15.63 -22.50 -20.81
CA ASP A 354 -15.53 -22.33 -22.25
C ASP A 354 -16.37 -21.13 -22.74
N GLU A 355 -15.89 -20.42 -23.76
CA GLU A 355 -16.67 -19.38 -24.45
C GLU A 355 -17.74 -19.98 -25.39
N GLU A 356 -17.71 -21.28 -25.66
CA GLU A 356 -18.70 -21.94 -26.48
C GLU A 356 -20.06 -21.89 -25.78
N LEU A 357 -20.97 -21.10 -26.33
CA LEU A 357 -22.31 -20.93 -25.79
C LEU A 357 -23.24 -22.05 -26.27
N THR A 358 -24.17 -22.44 -25.45
CA THR A 358 -25.20 -23.41 -25.86
C THR A 358 -26.17 -22.81 -26.87
N GLN A 359 -26.53 -23.61 -27.90
CA GLN A 359 -27.59 -23.23 -28.82
C GLN A 359 -28.96 -23.50 -28.19
N HIS A 360 -29.84 -22.52 -28.21
CA HIS A 360 -31.19 -22.71 -27.69
C HIS A 360 -31.94 -23.76 -28.50
N PRO A 361 -32.55 -24.75 -27.86
CA PRO A 361 -33.16 -25.91 -28.58
C PRO A 361 -34.33 -25.53 -29.48
N ASN A 362 -34.93 -24.35 -29.33
CA ASN A 362 -36.15 -23.96 -30.05
C ASN A 362 -35.95 -22.75 -31.01
N ASP A 363 -34.80 -22.18 -31.07
CA ASP A 363 -34.47 -21.09 -31.99
C ASP A 363 -32.95 -21.08 -32.27
N ASP A 364 -32.52 -20.28 -33.23
CA ASP A 364 -31.11 -20.17 -33.63
C ASP A 364 -30.34 -19.17 -32.75
N THR A 365 -30.88 -18.76 -31.59
CA THR A 365 -30.17 -17.86 -30.67
C THR A 365 -29.24 -18.65 -29.74
N MET A 366 -28.05 -18.08 -29.46
CA MET A 366 -27.17 -18.59 -28.43
C MET A 366 -27.62 -18.03 -27.09
N ASP A 367 -27.64 -18.86 -26.05
CA ASP A 367 -27.89 -18.33 -24.72
C ASP A 367 -26.56 -17.87 -24.06
N ASP A 368 -26.66 -17.16 -22.94
CA ASP A 368 -25.51 -16.59 -22.22
C ASP A 368 -24.79 -17.62 -21.34
N VAL A 369 -25.10 -18.92 -21.48
CA VAL A 369 -24.54 -19.98 -20.63
C VAL A 369 -23.54 -20.80 -21.41
N SER A 370 -22.32 -20.95 -20.87
CA SER A 370 -21.32 -21.82 -21.50
C SER A 370 -21.67 -23.30 -21.33
N VAL A 371 -21.21 -24.12 -22.27
CA VAL A 371 -21.39 -25.59 -22.27
C VAL A 371 -20.91 -26.22 -20.96
N ASP A 372 -19.78 -25.79 -20.44
CA ASP A 372 -19.23 -26.28 -19.17
C ASP A 372 -20.15 -25.99 -17.97
N VAL A 373 -20.77 -24.81 -17.94
CA VAL A 373 -21.69 -24.41 -16.88
C VAL A 373 -23.01 -25.17 -17.01
N GLU A 374 -23.56 -25.35 -18.23
CA GLU A 374 -24.74 -26.12 -18.46
C GLU A 374 -24.58 -27.59 -18.03
N GLU A 375 -23.42 -28.18 -18.34
CA GLU A 375 -23.08 -29.54 -17.90
C GLU A 375 -23.09 -29.66 -16.37
N LEU A 376 -22.54 -28.63 -15.67
CA LEU A 376 -22.57 -28.59 -14.20
C LEU A 376 -23.98 -28.39 -13.63
N MET A 377 -24.82 -27.59 -14.31
CA MET A 377 -26.20 -27.35 -13.89
C MET A 377 -27.10 -28.59 -14.03
N THR A 378 -26.84 -29.44 -15.01
CA THR A 378 -27.62 -30.68 -15.27
C THR A 378 -27.24 -31.81 -14.31
N LYS A 379 -26.09 -31.74 -13.66
CA LYS A 379 -25.60 -32.72 -12.70
C LYS A 379 -26.09 -32.41 -11.29
N ASP A 380 -26.60 -33.38 -10.57
CA ASP A 380 -26.90 -33.27 -9.12
C ASP A 380 -25.58 -33.40 -8.33
N ILE A 381 -24.85 -32.32 -8.30
CA ILE A 381 -23.51 -32.25 -7.66
C ILE A 381 -23.50 -31.29 -6.47
N LEU A 382 -22.79 -31.68 -5.42
CA LEU A 382 -22.42 -30.79 -4.32
C LEU A 382 -21.00 -30.31 -4.48
N ILE A 383 -20.83 -29.01 -4.69
CA ILE A 383 -19.51 -28.41 -4.78
C ILE A 383 -18.98 -28.16 -3.36
N ASN A 384 -17.95 -28.91 -2.98
CA ASN A 384 -17.28 -28.73 -1.69
C ASN A 384 -16.28 -27.57 -1.74
N GLU A 385 -15.49 -27.49 -2.81
CA GLU A 385 -14.46 -26.48 -3.00
C GLU A 385 -14.23 -26.19 -4.49
N ALA A 386 -14.10 -24.93 -4.84
CA ALA A 386 -13.64 -24.47 -6.15
C ALA A 386 -12.53 -23.44 -5.96
N ASN A 387 -11.43 -23.61 -6.71
CA ASN A 387 -10.26 -22.76 -6.60
C ASN A 387 -9.71 -22.38 -7.97
N ILE A 388 -9.18 -21.15 -8.06
CA ILE A 388 -8.26 -20.74 -9.11
C ILE A 388 -6.85 -20.86 -8.53
N ILE A 389 -5.95 -21.53 -9.25
CA ILE A 389 -4.55 -21.65 -8.88
C ILE A 389 -3.72 -21.00 -10.00
N ILE A 390 -2.97 -19.98 -9.65
CA ILE A 390 -2.11 -19.26 -10.58
C ILE A 390 -0.66 -19.52 -10.19
N GLN A 391 0.04 -20.27 -11.02
CA GLN A 391 1.45 -20.54 -10.80
C GLN A 391 2.26 -19.32 -11.16
N LYS A 392 3.18 -18.93 -10.27
CA LYS A 392 4.18 -17.91 -10.58
C LYS A 392 5.21 -18.47 -11.54
N THR A 393 5.51 -17.72 -12.58
CA THR A 393 6.59 -17.96 -13.53
C THR A 393 7.62 -16.83 -13.44
N GLY A 394 8.86 -17.07 -13.82
CA GLY A 394 9.94 -16.08 -13.76
C GLY A 394 10.68 -16.07 -12.42
N SER A 395 11.78 -15.34 -12.35
CA SER A 395 12.73 -15.31 -11.23
C SER A 395 12.74 -13.96 -10.49
N ASN A 396 11.60 -13.27 -10.36
CA ASN A 396 11.58 -11.89 -9.94
C ASN A 396 11.77 -11.70 -8.44
N ALA A 397 12.65 -10.75 -8.08
CA ALA A 397 12.86 -10.31 -6.71
C ALA A 397 11.69 -9.51 -6.12
N PHE A 398 10.72 -9.10 -6.96
CA PHE A 398 9.62 -8.20 -6.57
C PHE A 398 8.27 -8.92 -6.59
N GLU A 399 8.16 -9.96 -5.78
CA GLU A 399 6.94 -10.75 -5.69
C GLU A 399 5.93 -10.05 -4.78
N PRO A 400 4.70 -9.80 -5.25
CA PRO A 400 3.67 -9.30 -4.36
C PRO A 400 3.35 -10.36 -3.30
N HIS A 401 3.33 -9.96 -2.04
CA HIS A 401 2.94 -10.84 -0.95
C HIS A 401 1.55 -11.46 -1.19
N ARG A 402 0.68 -10.72 -1.85
CA ARG A 402 -0.68 -11.11 -2.20
C ARG A 402 -1.12 -10.46 -3.50
N VAL A 403 -1.90 -11.18 -4.28
CA VAL A 403 -2.66 -10.66 -5.42
C VAL A 403 -4.15 -10.73 -5.13
N PHE A 404 -4.92 -9.90 -5.84
CA PHE A 404 -6.34 -9.69 -5.59
C PHE A 404 -7.16 -10.05 -6.83
N ILE A 405 -8.29 -10.75 -6.62
CA ILE A 405 -9.27 -11.03 -7.67
C ILE A 405 -10.60 -10.35 -7.35
N TYR A 406 -11.31 -9.91 -8.40
CA TYR A 406 -12.56 -9.18 -8.27
C TYR A 406 -13.42 -9.32 -9.53
N ASP A 407 -14.70 -9.03 -9.41
CA ASP A 407 -15.63 -8.91 -10.53
C ASP A 407 -15.28 -7.65 -11.33
N LEU A 408 -14.70 -7.83 -12.51
CA LEU A 408 -14.23 -6.74 -13.38
C LEU A 408 -15.39 -5.95 -13.99
N GLU A 409 -16.52 -6.60 -14.28
CA GLU A 409 -17.65 -5.96 -14.94
C GLU A 409 -18.42 -5.03 -14.00
N ASN A 410 -18.60 -5.46 -12.75
CA ASN A 410 -19.32 -4.71 -11.72
C ASN A 410 -18.41 -3.91 -10.80
N ASN A 411 -17.07 -4.04 -10.94
CA ASN A 411 -16.08 -3.46 -10.05
C ASN A 411 -16.37 -3.77 -8.56
N ALA A 412 -16.60 -5.04 -8.27
CA ALA A 412 -17.03 -5.51 -6.97
C ALA A 412 -16.18 -6.69 -6.49
N VAL A 413 -16.14 -6.92 -5.18
CA VAL A 413 -15.51 -8.12 -4.63
C VAL A 413 -16.40 -9.34 -4.92
N LEU A 414 -15.77 -10.51 -5.11
CA LEU A 414 -16.49 -11.77 -5.26
C LEU A 414 -17.20 -12.14 -3.94
N SER A 415 -18.26 -12.96 -4.03
CA SER A 415 -19.03 -13.39 -2.86
C SER A 415 -18.18 -14.07 -1.77
N ASP A 416 -17.16 -14.83 -2.18
CA ASP A 416 -16.22 -15.51 -1.28
C ASP A 416 -15.41 -14.55 -0.42
N TYR A 417 -15.14 -13.33 -0.90
CA TYR A 417 -14.46 -12.29 -0.13
C TYR A 417 -15.29 -11.89 1.11
N ASN A 418 -16.58 -11.63 0.94
CA ASN A 418 -17.46 -11.19 2.02
C ASN A 418 -17.79 -12.32 3.02
N LEU A 419 -17.70 -13.57 2.58
CA LEU A 419 -17.99 -14.76 3.37
C LEU A 419 -16.74 -15.38 3.99
N ASP A 420 -15.58 -14.78 3.83
CA ASP A 420 -14.33 -15.31 4.36
C ASP A 420 -14.26 -15.16 5.89
N VAL A 421 -14.27 -16.29 6.58
CA VAL A 421 -14.20 -16.35 8.05
C VAL A 421 -12.84 -15.95 8.63
N SER A 422 -11.81 -15.84 7.80
CA SER A 422 -10.49 -15.37 8.20
C SER A 422 -10.36 -13.84 8.21
N ALA A 423 -11.48 -13.11 8.05
CA ALA A 423 -11.48 -11.65 8.12
C ALA A 423 -10.96 -11.17 9.48
N SER A 424 -9.94 -10.30 9.44
CA SER A 424 -9.29 -9.74 10.63
C SER A 424 -8.92 -8.27 10.44
N ASN A 425 -8.51 -7.61 11.52
CA ASN A 425 -8.05 -6.21 11.45
C ASN A 425 -6.64 -6.07 10.86
N ASN A 426 -5.84 -7.15 10.86
CA ASN A 426 -4.53 -7.14 10.23
C ASN A 426 -4.66 -7.42 8.72
N PRO A 427 -4.30 -6.49 7.85
CA PRO A 427 -4.41 -6.67 6.40
C PRO A 427 -3.60 -7.86 5.85
N ARG A 428 -2.46 -8.16 6.46
CA ARG A 428 -1.59 -9.27 6.01
C ARG A 428 -2.20 -10.65 6.25
N THR A 429 -2.99 -10.81 7.31
CA THR A 429 -3.57 -12.09 7.73
C THR A 429 -5.09 -12.19 7.53
N SER A 430 -5.71 -11.17 6.94
CA SER A 430 -7.16 -11.13 6.70
C SER A 430 -7.52 -11.72 5.34
N ILE A 431 -8.70 -12.36 5.24
CA ILE A 431 -9.27 -12.88 3.97
C ILE A 431 -8.34 -13.92 3.32
N THR A 432 -7.63 -14.70 4.12
CA THR A 432 -6.60 -15.64 3.65
C THR A 432 -7.18 -16.93 3.05
N ASN A 433 -8.44 -17.27 3.34
CA ASN A 433 -9.09 -18.41 2.72
C ASN A 433 -9.50 -18.12 1.26
N HIS A 434 -9.95 -16.89 0.98
CA HIS A 434 -10.29 -16.48 -0.39
C HIS A 434 -9.06 -16.07 -1.18
N LEU A 435 -8.16 -15.28 -0.57
CA LEU A 435 -6.94 -14.73 -1.21
C LEU A 435 -5.71 -15.24 -0.46
N SER A 436 -5.08 -16.29 -0.96
CA SER A 436 -3.84 -16.76 -0.32
C SER A 436 -2.71 -15.74 -0.45
N THR A 437 -1.75 -15.81 0.47
CA THR A 437 -0.41 -15.29 0.22
C THR A 437 0.29 -16.16 -0.82
N LEU A 438 1.49 -15.76 -1.26
CA LEU A 438 2.33 -16.61 -2.10
C LEU A 438 2.64 -17.91 -1.35
N ILE A 439 2.22 -19.04 -1.93
CA ILE A 439 2.43 -20.38 -1.39
C ILE A 439 3.65 -20.97 -2.08
N THR A 440 4.54 -21.54 -1.27
CA THR A 440 5.66 -22.35 -1.75
C THR A 440 5.41 -23.80 -1.36
N ASP A 441 5.37 -24.69 -2.32
CA ASP A 441 5.14 -26.12 -2.09
C ASP A 441 6.01 -26.97 -3.01
N THR A 442 6.28 -28.20 -2.60
CA THR A 442 7.05 -29.17 -3.40
C THR A 442 6.07 -30.15 -4.04
N ILE A 443 5.85 -30.01 -5.34
CA ILE A 443 4.95 -30.84 -6.11
C ILE A 443 5.78 -31.70 -7.07
N ASN A 444 5.69 -33.02 -6.95
CA ASN A 444 6.47 -33.99 -7.74
C ASN A 444 8.01 -33.78 -7.70
N GLY A 445 8.53 -33.30 -6.54
CA GLY A 445 9.96 -33.03 -6.36
C GLY A 445 10.43 -31.68 -6.89
N GLU A 446 9.56 -30.86 -7.45
CA GLU A 446 9.84 -29.50 -7.91
C GLU A 446 9.23 -28.47 -6.95
N ILE A 447 10.02 -27.45 -6.58
CA ILE A 447 9.53 -26.33 -5.79
C ILE A 447 8.69 -25.45 -6.73
N ARG A 448 7.45 -25.19 -6.34
CA ARG A 448 6.52 -24.33 -7.07
C ARG A 448 6.00 -23.22 -6.19
N HIS A 449 5.87 -22.05 -6.78
CA HIS A 449 5.29 -20.86 -6.15
C HIS A 449 3.97 -20.54 -6.83
N PHE A 450 2.90 -20.34 -6.05
CA PHE A 450 1.59 -20.07 -6.63
C PHE A 450 0.69 -19.29 -5.66
N TYR A 451 -0.32 -18.66 -6.22
CA TYR A 451 -1.44 -18.09 -5.47
C TYR A 451 -2.68 -18.96 -5.65
N LYS A 452 -3.42 -19.15 -4.56
CA LYS A 452 -4.67 -19.90 -4.55
C LYS A 452 -5.83 -18.98 -4.19
N PHE A 453 -6.86 -18.98 -5.00
CA PHE A 453 -8.08 -18.20 -4.80
C PHE A 453 -9.24 -19.14 -4.62
N ARG A 454 -9.90 -19.11 -3.46
CA ARG A 454 -11.11 -19.90 -3.23
C ARG A 454 -12.32 -19.13 -3.73
N ILE A 455 -13.03 -19.70 -4.71
CA ILE A 455 -14.19 -19.09 -5.37
C ILE A 455 -15.43 -20.00 -5.28
N THR A 456 -15.54 -20.78 -4.23
CA THR A 456 -16.58 -21.81 -4.07
C THR A 456 -17.98 -21.24 -4.13
N ASN A 457 -18.23 -20.12 -3.43
CA ASN A 457 -19.54 -19.48 -3.41
C ASN A 457 -19.87 -18.79 -4.73
N HIS A 458 -18.87 -18.19 -5.36
CA HIS A 458 -19.02 -17.60 -6.69
C HIS A 458 -19.49 -18.65 -7.71
N ILE A 459 -18.83 -19.81 -7.76
CA ILE A 459 -19.20 -20.92 -8.66
C ILE A 459 -20.60 -21.48 -8.31
N LYS A 460 -20.92 -21.66 -7.02
CA LYS A 460 -22.26 -22.10 -6.59
C LYS A 460 -23.36 -21.14 -7.06
N ASN A 461 -23.10 -19.83 -7.01
CA ASN A 461 -24.07 -18.83 -7.44
C ASN A 461 -24.28 -18.86 -8.96
N ILE A 462 -23.20 -19.05 -9.74
CA ILE A 462 -23.31 -19.22 -11.19
C ILE A 462 -24.19 -20.45 -11.53
N ILE A 463 -23.87 -21.60 -10.95
CA ILE A 463 -24.57 -22.85 -11.23
C ILE A 463 -26.06 -22.79 -10.80
N LYS A 464 -26.39 -22.09 -9.73
CA LYS A 464 -27.76 -21.86 -9.28
C LYS A 464 -28.50 -20.80 -10.08
N LYS A 465 -27.89 -20.18 -11.07
CA LYS A 465 -28.39 -19.02 -11.82
C LYS A 465 -28.68 -17.78 -10.97
N ASP A 466 -28.07 -17.70 -9.78
CA ASP A 466 -28.15 -16.53 -8.89
C ASP A 466 -27.18 -15.42 -9.30
N ALA A 467 -26.17 -15.75 -10.11
CA ALA A 467 -25.16 -14.80 -10.62
C ALA A 467 -24.74 -15.15 -12.05
N LYS A 468 -24.30 -14.15 -12.81
CA LYS A 468 -23.68 -14.33 -14.13
C LYS A 468 -22.23 -14.80 -13.99
N ASN A 469 -21.75 -15.50 -15.02
CA ASN A 469 -20.33 -15.77 -15.20
C ASN A 469 -19.64 -14.50 -15.70
N VAL A 470 -19.12 -13.71 -14.75
CA VAL A 470 -18.46 -12.42 -15.04
C VAL A 470 -16.96 -12.61 -15.27
N LYS A 471 -16.36 -11.69 -16.01
CA LYS A 471 -14.91 -11.63 -16.12
C LYS A 471 -14.27 -11.26 -14.78
N ILE A 472 -13.27 -12.01 -14.38
CA ILE A 472 -12.53 -11.78 -13.13
C ILE A 472 -11.28 -10.98 -13.44
N GLY A 473 -11.11 -9.84 -12.79
CA GLY A 473 -9.87 -9.07 -12.81
C GLY A 473 -8.87 -9.63 -11.81
N LEU A 474 -7.62 -9.78 -12.20
CA LEU A 474 -6.48 -10.14 -11.34
C LEU A 474 -5.53 -8.95 -11.27
N THR A 475 -5.22 -8.47 -10.07
CA THR A 475 -4.38 -7.28 -9.87
C THR A 475 -3.50 -7.38 -8.63
N VAL A 476 -2.46 -6.55 -8.58
CA VAL A 476 -1.67 -6.34 -7.37
C VAL A 476 -2.41 -5.36 -6.46
N SER A 477 -2.56 -5.68 -5.18
CA SER A 477 -3.23 -4.84 -4.20
C SER A 477 -2.30 -4.49 -3.03
N ALA A 478 -2.28 -3.21 -2.65
CA ALA A 478 -1.50 -2.71 -1.52
C ALA A 478 -2.16 -2.99 -0.14
N GLY A 479 -3.39 -3.51 -0.07
CA GLY A 479 -4.03 -3.83 1.21
C GLY A 479 -5.55 -3.81 1.23
N LYS A 480 -6.10 -4.11 2.39
CA LYS A 480 -7.50 -4.42 2.69
C LYS A 480 -8.50 -3.28 2.48
N LYS A 481 -8.08 -2.02 2.57
CA LYS A 481 -8.98 -0.85 2.54
C LYS A 481 -9.18 -0.24 1.16
N THR A 482 -8.42 -0.65 0.21
CA THR A 482 -8.67 -0.27 -1.16
C THR A 482 -9.87 -1.10 -1.63
N LYS A 483 -11.09 -0.60 -1.36
CA LYS A 483 -12.11 -0.78 -2.39
C LYS A 483 -11.38 -0.34 -3.64
N ALA A 484 -11.05 -1.29 -4.50
CA ALA A 484 -10.53 -0.95 -5.79
C ALA A 484 -11.59 -0.08 -6.44
N THR A 485 -11.46 1.22 -6.27
CA THR A 485 -12.23 2.17 -7.06
C THR A 485 -11.52 2.16 -8.39
N LEU A 486 -11.64 1.02 -9.06
CA LEU A 486 -11.24 0.90 -10.44
C LEU A 486 -12.20 1.78 -11.21
N VAL A 487 -11.69 2.88 -11.64
CA VAL A 487 -12.40 3.73 -12.58
C VAL A 487 -12.61 2.87 -13.83
N LYS A 488 -13.87 2.70 -14.21
CA LYS A 488 -14.18 2.11 -15.53
C LYS A 488 -13.38 2.89 -16.56
N PRO A 489 -12.75 2.21 -17.53
CA PRO A 489 -12.11 2.85 -18.64
C PRO A 489 -13.12 3.74 -19.42
#